data_b0f1235049decb29a198f76fe40bd554
#
_entry.id   b0f1235049decb29a198f76fe40bd554
#
_cell.length_a   1.000
_cell.length_b   1.000
_cell.length_c   1.000
_cell.angle_alpha   90.00
_cell.angle_beta   90.00
_cell.angle_gamma   90.00
#
_symmetry.space_group_name_H-M   'P 1'
#
loop_
_entity.id
_entity.type
_entity.pdbx_description
1 polymer ?
#
loop_
_entity_poly.entity_id
_entity_poly.type
_entity_poly.pdbx_seq_one_letter_code
_entity_poly.pdbx_strand_id
1 'polypeptide(L)'
;MAAKDVKFSTEARDKMLRGVDVLANAVRVTLGPKGRNVVLDKSFGAPRITKDGVTVAKEIELEDKFENMGAQMVREVASKTSDIAGDGTTTATVLAASIVREGAKAVAAGMNPMDLKRGIDLAVDAIVEDLKKNSKKVTSNEEIAQVGTISANGDAEIGRFLAEAMKRVGNEGVITVEEAKSLETELDVVEGMQFDRGYISPYFITNADKMRVELEDPYILINEKKLSGLQELLPLLEAVVQSGKPLLIVAEDVEGEALATLVVNKLRGGLKVAAVKAPGFGDRRKAMLQDIAILTGGQAVSEDLGIKLENVTLNMLGRAKKVMIEKENTTIVNGGGKKADIEARIAQIKAQIEETTSDYDREKLQERLAKLAGGVAVIRVGGATEVEVKERKDRVDDAMHATRAAVEEGILPGGGVALLRAIKAIEKVKTQNEDQKHGVDIVKKALSWPARQIAVNAGEDGSVVVGKVLEKDEYNFGFDAQNSEYGNLVSKGIIDPTKVVRTALQDAASIAGLLITTEAMVAELPKKQPPPMPGGGMPGGGMDF
;
A
#
# COMPACT_ATOMS: atom_id res chain seq x y z
N MET A 1 9.86 -2.86 35.18
CA MET A 1 8.98 -3.38 34.14
C MET A 1 7.55 -3.31 34.67
N ALA A 2 6.56 -2.93 33.83
CA ALA A 2 5.15 -2.99 34.21
C ALA A 2 4.71 -4.47 34.38
N ALA A 3 3.84 -4.73 35.35
CA ALA A 3 3.27 -6.07 35.53
C ALA A 3 2.46 -6.46 34.27
N LYS A 4 2.43 -7.76 33.96
CA LYS A 4 1.74 -8.29 32.79
C LYS A 4 0.48 -9.06 33.25
N ASP A 5 -0.58 -8.95 32.46
CA ASP A 5 -1.74 -9.82 32.50
C ASP A 5 -1.58 -10.89 31.42
N VAL A 6 -1.87 -12.14 31.76
CA VAL A 6 -1.68 -13.28 30.87
C VAL A 6 -2.98 -14.08 30.78
N LYS A 7 -3.46 -14.28 29.55
CA LYS A 7 -4.63 -15.12 29.25
C LYS A 7 -4.20 -16.35 28.48
N PHE A 8 -4.87 -17.47 28.74
CA PHE A 8 -4.54 -18.77 28.16
C PHE A 8 -5.76 -19.44 27.53
N SER A 9 -5.49 -20.36 26.64
CA SER A 9 -6.47 -21.30 26.09
C SER A 9 -7.76 -20.64 25.59
N THR A 10 -8.89 -21.07 26.08
CA THR A 10 -10.22 -20.61 25.64
C THR A 10 -10.42 -19.11 25.90
N GLU A 11 -9.99 -18.60 27.09
CA GLU A 11 -10.15 -17.19 27.42
C GLU A 11 -9.35 -16.29 26.45
N ALA A 12 -8.13 -16.67 26.11
CA ALA A 12 -7.32 -15.94 25.13
C ALA A 12 -7.97 -15.97 23.74
N ARG A 13 -8.42 -17.13 23.29
CA ARG A 13 -9.07 -17.31 21.99
C ARG A 13 -10.38 -16.52 21.88
N ASP A 14 -11.23 -16.54 22.90
CA ASP A 14 -12.51 -15.81 22.88
C ASP A 14 -12.29 -14.30 22.77
N LYS A 15 -11.34 -13.75 23.51
CA LYS A 15 -10.97 -12.33 23.44
C LYS A 15 -10.45 -11.97 22.05
N MET A 16 -9.50 -12.74 21.54
CA MET A 16 -8.94 -12.56 20.23
C MET A 16 -10.02 -12.59 19.13
N LEU A 17 -10.92 -13.58 19.16
CA LEU A 17 -12.02 -13.70 18.19
C LEU A 17 -12.96 -12.50 18.21
N ARG A 18 -13.29 -11.96 19.39
CA ARG A 18 -14.12 -10.75 19.49
C ARG A 18 -13.46 -9.58 18.78
N GLY A 19 -12.16 -9.37 18.99
CA GLY A 19 -11.41 -8.32 18.32
C GLY A 19 -11.41 -8.49 16.79
N VAL A 20 -11.17 -9.70 16.31
CA VAL A 20 -11.26 -10.05 14.88
C VAL A 20 -12.65 -9.74 14.33
N ASP A 21 -13.71 -10.15 15.04
CA ASP A 21 -15.08 -9.95 14.60
C ASP A 21 -15.49 -8.47 14.55
N VAL A 22 -15.09 -7.69 15.53
CA VAL A 22 -15.39 -6.24 15.56
C VAL A 22 -14.78 -5.56 14.34
N LEU A 23 -13.49 -5.77 14.10
CA LEU A 23 -12.80 -5.16 12.95
C LEU A 23 -13.38 -5.66 11.62
N ALA A 24 -13.51 -6.97 11.45
CA ALA A 24 -14.03 -7.54 10.20
C ALA A 24 -15.46 -7.08 9.90
N ASN A 25 -16.32 -6.91 10.92
CA ASN A 25 -17.68 -6.41 10.73
C ASN A 25 -17.71 -4.96 10.27
N ALA A 26 -16.79 -4.12 10.78
CA ALA A 26 -16.70 -2.72 10.35
C ALA A 26 -16.17 -2.60 8.90
N VAL A 27 -15.21 -3.46 8.52
CA VAL A 27 -14.58 -3.41 7.19
C VAL A 27 -15.47 -4.04 6.11
N ARG A 28 -16.07 -5.22 6.36
CA ARG A 28 -16.81 -5.99 5.33
C ARG A 28 -18.01 -5.27 4.70
N VAL A 29 -18.57 -4.26 5.38
CA VAL A 29 -19.72 -3.49 4.85
C VAL A 29 -19.38 -2.67 3.63
N THR A 30 -18.09 -2.43 3.37
CA THR A 30 -17.58 -1.67 2.22
C THR A 30 -17.43 -2.51 0.97
N LEU A 31 -17.48 -3.84 1.07
CA LEU A 31 -17.14 -4.77 -0.03
C LEU A 31 -18.17 -4.77 -1.15
N GLY A 32 -17.68 -4.68 -2.38
CA GLY A 32 -18.46 -4.81 -3.60
C GLY A 32 -19.18 -3.54 -4.06
N PRO A 33 -19.87 -3.60 -5.21
CA PRO A 33 -20.43 -2.38 -5.86
C PRO A 33 -21.52 -1.71 -5.03
N LYS A 34 -22.28 -2.47 -4.23
CA LYS A 34 -23.28 -1.96 -3.29
C LYS A 34 -22.77 -1.87 -1.85
N GLY A 35 -21.43 -1.92 -1.67
CA GLY A 35 -20.78 -1.64 -0.39
C GLY A 35 -21.06 -0.22 0.09
N ARG A 36 -21.11 -0.03 1.42
CA ARG A 36 -21.50 1.24 2.06
C ARG A 36 -20.30 1.93 2.67
N ASN A 37 -20.43 3.25 2.84
CA ASN A 37 -19.41 4.05 3.50
C ASN A 37 -19.37 3.77 5.00
N VAL A 38 -18.19 3.93 5.58
CA VAL A 38 -17.95 4.00 7.02
C VAL A 38 -17.58 5.43 7.38
N VAL A 39 -18.13 5.94 8.46
CA VAL A 39 -17.83 7.27 9.01
C VAL A 39 -16.83 7.10 10.14
N LEU A 40 -15.71 7.77 10.06
CA LEU A 40 -14.64 7.74 11.03
C LEU A 40 -14.56 9.07 11.76
N ASP A 41 -14.54 9.04 13.09
CA ASP A 41 -14.31 10.22 13.92
C ASP A 41 -12.87 10.71 13.77
N LYS A 42 -12.68 12.01 13.88
CA LYS A 42 -11.36 12.65 13.86
C LYS A 42 -11.22 13.57 15.06
N SER A 43 -10.07 13.51 15.71
CA SER A 43 -9.77 14.37 16.86
C SER A 43 -9.86 15.87 16.52
N PHE A 44 -9.65 16.23 15.25
CA PHE A 44 -9.75 17.58 14.73
C PHE A 44 -10.32 17.56 13.30
N GLY A 45 -11.26 18.47 13.02
CA GLY A 45 -11.89 18.62 11.70
C GLY A 45 -13.18 17.82 11.55
N ALA A 46 -13.67 17.70 10.32
CA ALA A 46 -14.87 16.95 10.00
C ALA A 46 -14.60 15.42 10.03
N PRO A 47 -15.60 14.59 10.37
CA PRO A 47 -15.49 13.15 10.23
C PRO A 47 -15.08 12.74 8.81
N ARG A 48 -14.24 11.70 8.69
CA ARG A 48 -13.85 11.14 7.40
C ARG A 48 -14.88 10.10 6.96
N ILE A 49 -15.31 10.18 5.71
CA ILE A 49 -16.16 9.16 5.08
C ILE A 49 -15.30 8.39 4.10
N THR A 50 -15.34 7.06 4.16
CA THR A 50 -14.51 6.20 3.29
C THR A 50 -15.18 4.85 3.02
N LYS A 51 -14.81 4.23 1.90
CA LYS A 51 -15.06 2.81 1.58
C LYS A 51 -13.78 1.98 1.60
N ASP A 52 -12.62 2.61 1.75
CA ASP A 52 -11.35 1.90 1.79
C ASP A 52 -11.21 1.06 3.06
N GLY A 53 -11.02 -0.25 2.87
CA GLY A 53 -10.97 -1.21 3.97
C GLY A 53 -9.76 -1.03 4.88
N VAL A 54 -8.59 -0.67 4.35
CA VAL A 54 -7.40 -0.45 5.17
C VAL A 54 -7.51 0.80 6.03
N THR A 55 -8.10 1.86 5.50
CA THR A 55 -8.37 3.09 6.25
C THR A 55 -9.31 2.81 7.43
N VAL A 56 -10.41 2.06 7.18
CA VAL A 56 -11.33 1.65 8.26
C VAL A 56 -10.60 0.78 9.29
N ALA A 57 -9.82 -0.20 8.86
CA ALA A 57 -9.10 -1.10 9.76
C ALA A 57 -8.08 -0.37 10.65
N LYS A 58 -7.40 0.65 10.14
CA LYS A 58 -6.40 1.46 10.87
C LYS A 58 -7.01 2.30 12.00
N GLU A 59 -8.26 2.72 11.87
CA GLU A 59 -8.94 3.55 12.89
C GLU A 59 -9.58 2.74 14.02
N ILE A 60 -9.64 1.40 13.90
CA ILE A 60 -10.25 0.54 14.92
C ILE A 60 -9.25 0.26 16.02
N GLU A 61 -9.52 0.79 17.20
CA GLU A 61 -8.82 0.53 18.45
C GLU A 61 -9.83 0.17 19.53
N LEU A 62 -9.59 -0.93 20.25
CA LEU A 62 -10.51 -1.45 21.25
C LEU A 62 -9.96 -1.22 22.66
N GLU A 63 -10.84 -0.92 23.60
CA GLU A 63 -10.49 -0.64 25.00
C GLU A 63 -9.87 -1.87 25.69
N ASP A 64 -10.43 -3.06 25.48
CA ASP A 64 -9.87 -4.31 25.99
C ASP A 64 -8.60 -4.68 25.20
N LYS A 65 -7.46 -4.71 25.87
CA LYS A 65 -6.15 -4.95 25.24
C LYS A 65 -6.04 -6.28 24.52
N PHE A 66 -6.71 -7.32 25.01
CA PHE A 66 -6.68 -8.65 24.40
C PHE A 66 -7.56 -8.71 23.15
N GLU A 67 -8.74 -8.10 23.21
CA GLU A 67 -9.60 -7.92 22.03
C GLU A 67 -8.88 -7.06 20.98
N ASN A 68 -8.22 -5.99 21.44
CA ASN A 68 -7.45 -5.10 20.55
C ASN A 68 -6.30 -5.83 19.86
N MET A 69 -5.60 -6.77 20.52
CA MET A 69 -4.58 -7.59 19.86
C MET A 69 -5.18 -8.39 18.68
N GLY A 70 -6.36 -8.99 18.85
CA GLY A 70 -7.06 -9.69 17.76
C GLY A 70 -7.39 -8.76 16.60
N ALA A 71 -7.93 -7.58 16.89
CA ALA A 71 -8.21 -6.56 15.89
C ALA A 71 -6.93 -6.10 15.17
N GLN A 72 -5.85 -5.83 15.91
CA GLN A 72 -4.57 -5.40 15.33
C GLN A 72 -3.95 -6.44 14.40
N MET A 73 -4.07 -7.74 14.70
CA MET A 73 -3.58 -8.78 13.80
C MET A 73 -4.32 -8.80 12.46
N VAL A 74 -5.63 -8.59 12.45
CA VAL A 74 -6.40 -8.47 11.19
C VAL A 74 -6.14 -7.13 10.51
N ARG A 75 -5.90 -6.06 11.24
CA ARG A 75 -5.42 -4.79 10.67
C ARG A 75 -4.11 -4.98 9.92
N GLU A 76 -3.19 -5.81 10.43
CA GLU A 76 -1.93 -6.13 9.76
C GLU A 76 -2.18 -6.84 8.42
N VAL A 77 -3.19 -7.74 8.33
CA VAL A 77 -3.59 -8.34 7.04
C VAL A 77 -3.96 -7.27 6.03
N ALA A 78 -4.86 -6.34 6.40
CA ALA A 78 -5.29 -5.28 5.50
C ALA A 78 -4.14 -4.37 5.08
N SER A 79 -3.26 -3.99 6.02
CA SER A 79 -2.09 -3.16 5.75
C SER A 79 -1.10 -3.84 4.83
N LYS A 80 -0.79 -5.13 5.06
CA LYS A 80 0.14 -5.90 4.25
C LYS A 80 -0.37 -6.09 2.81
N THR A 81 -1.65 -6.39 2.65
CA THR A 81 -2.29 -6.52 1.34
C THR A 81 -2.25 -5.19 0.58
N SER A 82 -2.50 -4.07 1.26
CA SER A 82 -2.34 -2.74 0.68
C SER A 82 -0.90 -2.46 0.23
N ASP A 83 0.09 -2.79 1.05
CA ASP A 83 1.51 -2.57 0.74
C ASP A 83 1.98 -3.37 -0.50
N ILE A 84 1.49 -4.60 -0.69
CA ILE A 84 1.94 -5.51 -1.76
C ILE A 84 1.13 -5.33 -3.05
N ALA A 85 -0.19 -5.24 -2.94
CA ALA A 85 -1.11 -5.24 -4.08
C ALA A 85 -1.86 -3.92 -4.28
N GLY A 86 -1.85 -3.04 -3.29
CA GLY A 86 -2.48 -1.73 -3.30
C GLY A 86 -4.02 -1.74 -3.25
N ASP A 87 -4.63 -2.91 -3.32
CA ASP A 87 -6.08 -3.14 -3.29
C ASP A 87 -6.38 -4.51 -2.66
N GLY A 88 -7.68 -4.86 -2.50
CA GLY A 88 -8.12 -6.16 -1.95
C GLY A 88 -8.10 -6.25 -0.43
N THR A 89 -7.91 -5.17 0.27
CA THR A 89 -7.80 -5.10 1.74
C THR A 89 -9.06 -5.60 2.45
N THR A 90 -10.23 -5.27 1.95
CA THR A 90 -11.52 -5.76 2.46
C THR A 90 -11.70 -7.27 2.23
N THR A 91 -11.32 -7.76 1.05
CA THR A 91 -11.35 -9.18 0.72
C THR A 91 -10.43 -9.98 1.64
N ALA A 92 -9.20 -9.50 1.86
CA ALA A 92 -8.23 -10.11 2.77
C ALA A 92 -8.76 -10.18 4.21
N THR A 93 -9.37 -9.09 4.70
CA THR A 93 -10.00 -9.03 6.02
C THR A 93 -11.12 -10.05 6.18
N VAL A 94 -12.00 -10.17 5.17
CA VAL A 94 -13.11 -11.14 5.16
C VAL A 94 -12.60 -12.58 5.17
N LEU A 95 -11.57 -12.89 4.36
CA LEU A 95 -10.93 -14.20 4.32
C LEU A 95 -10.26 -14.53 5.66
N ALA A 96 -9.47 -13.61 6.23
CA ALA A 96 -8.80 -13.81 7.51
C ALA A 96 -9.79 -14.11 8.63
N ALA A 97 -10.84 -13.28 8.76
CA ALA A 97 -11.87 -13.50 9.78
C ALA A 97 -12.58 -14.84 9.62
N SER A 98 -12.84 -15.29 8.38
CA SER A 98 -13.44 -16.60 8.13
C SER A 98 -12.51 -17.74 8.51
N ILE A 99 -11.24 -17.69 8.13
CA ILE A 99 -10.24 -18.73 8.45
C ILE A 99 -10.03 -18.80 9.96
N VAL A 100 -9.89 -17.67 10.65
CA VAL A 100 -9.71 -17.62 12.10
C VAL A 100 -10.92 -18.22 12.82
N ARG A 101 -12.13 -17.85 12.40
CA ARG A 101 -13.38 -18.32 13.03
C ARG A 101 -13.57 -19.83 12.88
N GLU A 102 -13.34 -20.38 11.68
CA GLU A 102 -13.43 -21.83 11.44
C GLU A 102 -12.27 -22.59 12.11
N GLY A 103 -11.06 -22.03 12.09
CA GLY A 103 -9.90 -22.61 12.77
C GLY A 103 -10.07 -22.67 14.30
N ALA A 104 -10.58 -21.61 14.90
CA ALA A 104 -10.85 -21.59 16.34
C ALA A 104 -11.87 -22.66 16.77
N LYS A 105 -12.91 -22.92 15.95
CA LYS A 105 -13.85 -24.03 16.18
C LYS A 105 -13.16 -25.40 16.16
N ALA A 106 -12.26 -25.61 15.20
CA ALA A 106 -11.50 -26.86 15.07
C ALA A 106 -10.57 -27.08 16.27
N VAL A 107 -9.86 -26.02 16.71
CA VAL A 107 -9.00 -26.05 17.91
C VAL A 107 -9.83 -26.34 19.17
N ALA A 108 -11.00 -25.70 19.32
CA ALA A 108 -11.92 -25.95 20.43
C ALA A 108 -12.46 -27.39 20.43
N ALA A 109 -12.56 -28.02 19.25
CA ALA A 109 -12.91 -29.42 19.09
C ALA A 109 -11.74 -30.40 19.38
N GLY A 110 -10.56 -29.89 19.76
CA GLY A 110 -9.39 -30.69 20.15
C GLY A 110 -8.43 -31.05 19.02
N MET A 111 -8.57 -30.44 17.83
CA MET A 111 -7.66 -30.67 16.71
C MET A 111 -6.30 -29.96 16.95
N ASN A 112 -5.23 -30.54 16.40
CA ASN A 112 -3.90 -30.00 16.55
C ASN A 112 -3.73 -28.68 15.73
N PRO A 113 -3.53 -27.51 16.39
CA PRO A 113 -3.44 -26.22 15.69
C PRO A 113 -2.31 -26.16 14.65
N MET A 114 -1.19 -26.82 14.92
CA MET A 114 -0.04 -26.83 14.02
C MET A 114 -0.31 -27.63 12.75
N ASP A 115 -1.06 -28.74 12.84
CA ASP A 115 -1.46 -29.51 11.66
C ASP A 115 -2.58 -28.82 10.90
N LEU A 116 -3.52 -28.17 11.59
CA LEU A 116 -4.50 -27.29 10.94
C LEU A 116 -3.79 -26.22 10.10
N LYS A 117 -2.78 -25.54 10.67
CA LYS A 117 -1.97 -24.53 9.94
C LYS A 117 -1.29 -25.14 8.71
N ARG A 118 -0.65 -26.30 8.83
CA ARG A 118 -0.01 -26.98 7.69
C ARG A 118 -1.03 -27.28 6.58
N GLY A 119 -2.23 -27.73 6.95
CA GLY A 119 -3.31 -27.96 5.99
C GLY A 119 -3.78 -26.68 5.30
N ILE A 120 -3.87 -25.57 6.05
CA ILE A 120 -4.18 -24.25 5.49
C ILE A 120 -3.10 -23.83 4.48
N ASP A 121 -1.82 -23.94 4.86
CA ASP A 121 -0.69 -23.57 3.99
C ASP A 121 -0.72 -24.37 2.67
N LEU A 122 -0.92 -25.71 2.74
CA LEU A 122 -1.03 -26.57 1.55
C LEU A 122 -2.21 -26.19 0.64
N ALA A 123 -3.34 -25.82 1.22
CA ALA A 123 -4.50 -25.38 0.44
C ALA A 123 -4.23 -24.06 -0.26
N VAL A 124 -3.63 -23.09 0.43
CA VAL A 124 -3.30 -21.77 -0.13
C VAL A 124 -2.33 -21.89 -1.29
N ASP A 125 -1.28 -22.70 -1.15
CA ASP A 125 -0.32 -22.93 -2.24
C ASP A 125 -0.99 -23.47 -3.49
N ALA A 126 -1.86 -24.49 -3.34
CA ALA A 126 -2.60 -25.08 -4.46
C ALA A 126 -3.55 -24.06 -5.13
N ILE A 127 -4.21 -23.20 -4.35
CA ILE A 127 -5.10 -22.15 -4.86
C ILE A 127 -4.30 -21.09 -5.62
N VAL A 128 -3.18 -20.64 -5.07
CA VAL A 128 -2.33 -19.63 -5.71
C VAL A 128 -1.80 -20.11 -7.05
N GLU A 129 -1.40 -21.39 -7.14
CA GLU A 129 -1.02 -22.01 -8.41
C GLU A 129 -2.18 -22.03 -9.41
N ASP A 130 -3.38 -22.41 -8.98
CA ASP A 130 -4.58 -22.43 -9.84
C ASP A 130 -4.95 -21.03 -10.32
N LEU A 131 -4.95 -20.02 -9.45
CA LEU A 131 -5.21 -18.62 -9.81
C LEU A 131 -4.21 -18.12 -10.86
N LYS A 132 -2.91 -18.36 -10.66
CA LYS A 132 -1.87 -17.97 -11.63
C LYS A 132 -2.05 -18.67 -12.98
N LYS A 133 -2.40 -19.95 -12.98
CA LYS A 133 -2.65 -20.74 -14.20
C LYS A 133 -3.84 -20.23 -15.00
N ASN A 134 -4.89 -19.78 -14.33
CA ASN A 134 -6.12 -19.29 -14.95
C ASN A 134 -6.09 -17.78 -15.22
N SER A 135 -5.01 -17.10 -14.87
CA SER A 135 -4.83 -15.67 -15.11
C SER A 135 -4.73 -15.37 -16.61
N LYS A 136 -5.49 -14.36 -17.05
CA LYS A 136 -5.44 -13.82 -18.42
C LYS A 136 -4.61 -12.54 -18.44
N LYS A 137 -3.61 -12.44 -19.30
CA LYS A 137 -2.83 -11.21 -19.47
C LYS A 137 -3.71 -10.07 -19.99
N VAL A 138 -3.51 -8.90 -19.44
CA VAL A 138 -4.12 -7.66 -19.92
C VAL A 138 -3.41 -7.23 -21.20
N THR A 139 -4.17 -7.04 -22.28
CA THR A 139 -3.61 -6.75 -23.62
C THR A 139 -4.16 -5.47 -24.24
N SER A 140 -5.28 -4.94 -23.72
CA SER A 140 -5.94 -3.77 -24.29
C SER A 140 -6.17 -2.65 -23.27
N ASN A 141 -6.23 -1.40 -23.77
CA ASN A 141 -6.58 -0.26 -22.93
C ASN A 141 -8.01 -0.34 -22.36
N GLU A 142 -8.90 -1.07 -23.03
CA GLU A 142 -10.27 -1.32 -22.56
C GLU A 142 -10.28 -2.21 -21.33
N GLU A 143 -9.47 -3.26 -21.31
CA GLU A 143 -9.30 -4.11 -20.11
C GLU A 143 -8.69 -3.32 -18.95
N ILE A 144 -7.74 -2.42 -19.23
CA ILE A 144 -7.18 -1.49 -18.23
C ILE A 144 -8.28 -0.58 -17.66
N ALA A 145 -9.09 0.01 -18.52
CA ALA A 145 -10.21 0.87 -18.11
C ALA A 145 -11.25 0.09 -17.28
N GLN A 146 -11.52 -1.16 -17.62
CA GLN A 146 -12.44 -2.03 -16.87
C GLN A 146 -11.92 -2.32 -15.47
N VAL A 147 -10.63 -2.70 -15.32
CA VAL A 147 -10.01 -2.90 -13.98
C VAL A 147 -10.13 -1.63 -13.16
N GLY A 148 -9.73 -0.48 -13.71
CA GLY A 148 -9.81 0.80 -13.02
C GLY A 148 -11.24 1.16 -12.62
N THR A 149 -12.22 0.88 -13.47
CA THR A 149 -13.64 1.10 -13.19
C THR A 149 -14.14 0.24 -12.04
N ILE A 150 -13.80 -1.05 -12.02
CA ILE A 150 -14.22 -1.97 -10.96
C ILE A 150 -13.60 -1.57 -9.61
N SER A 151 -12.30 -1.33 -9.58
CA SER A 151 -11.61 -0.92 -8.36
C SER A 151 -12.09 0.45 -7.85
N ALA A 152 -12.48 1.35 -8.77
CA ALA A 152 -13.12 2.63 -8.44
C ALA A 152 -14.62 2.53 -8.08
N ASN A 153 -15.12 1.35 -7.69
CA ASN A 153 -16.54 1.11 -7.34
C ASN A 153 -17.55 1.43 -8.48
N GLY A 154 -17.18 1.18 -9.73
CA GLY A 154 -18.03 1.37 -10.90
C GLY A 154 -17.90 2.76 -11.54
N ASP A 155 -16.96 3.60 -11.13
CA ASP A 155 -16.69 4.91 -11.72
C ASP A 155 -15.91 4.77 -13.05
N ALA A 156 -16.65 4.79 -14.17
CA ALA A 156 -16.07 4.63 -15.51
C ALA A 156 -15.17 5.81 -15.92
N GLU A 157 -15.35 6.98 -15.32
CA GLU A 157 -14.51 8.14 -15.60
C GLU A 157 -13.10 7.92 -15.07
N ILE A 158 -12.97 7.43 -13.84
CA ILE A 158 -11.67 7.05 -13.23
C ILE A 158 -10.98 5.98 -14.07
N GLY A 159 -11.71 4.93 -14.49
CA GLY A 159 -11.16 3.89 -15.36
C GLY A 159 -10.60 4.43 -16.67
N ARG A 160 -11.27 5.38 -17.30
CA ARG A 160 -10.80 6.04 -18.54
C ARG A 160 -9.55 6.89 -18.30
N PHE A 161 -9.50 7.67 -17.22
CA PHE A 161 -8.31 8.47 -16.87
C PHE A 161 -7.08 7.58 -16.65
N LEU A 162 -7.25 6.44 -15.97
CA LEU A 162 -6.16 5.49 -15.74
C LEU A 162 -5.67 4.84 -17.03
N ALA A 163 -6.58 4.39 -17.90
CA ALA A 163 -6.22 3.83 -19.19
C ALA A 163 -5.51 4.85 -20.10
N GLU A 164 -5.98 6.11 -20.11
CA GLU A 164 -5.33 7.19 -20.85
C GLU A 164 -3.95 7.53 -20.27
N ALA A 165 -3.82 7.57 -18.93
CA ALA A 165 -2.55 7.78 -18.24
C ALA A 165 -1.54 6.68 -18.63
N MET A 166 -1.93 5.40 -18.49
CA MET A 166 -1.10 4.24 -18.87
C MET A 166 -0.69 4.29 -20.35
N LYS A 167 -1.60 4.69 -21.24
CA LYS A 167 -1.31 4.83 -22.67
C LYS A 167 -0.24 5.91 -22.94
N ARG A 168 -0.27 7.02 -22.19
CA ARG A 168 0.68 8.12 -22.37
C ARG A 168 2.07 7.83 -21.80
N VAL A 169 2.15 7.23 -20.60
CA VAL A 169 3.42 6.97 -19.92
C VAL A 169 3.96 5.56 -20.16
N GLY A 170 3.16 4.66 -20.73
CA GLY A 170 3.50 3.24 -20.92
C GLY A 170 3.32 2.39 -19.66
N ASN A 171 3.52 1.08 -19.81
CA ASN A 171 3.30 0.12 -18.71
C ASN A 171 4.28 0.30 -17.54
N GLU A 172 5.50 0.74 -17.83
CA GLU A 172 6.53 1.07 -16.83
C GLU A 172 6.46 2.52 -16.33
N GLY A 173 5.51 3.29 -16.87
CA GLY A 173 5.36 4.70 -16.54
C GLY A 173 4.76 4.92 -15.16
N VAL A 174 5.01 6.10 -14.61
CA VAL A 174 4.54 6.48 -13.28
C VAL A 174 3.25 7.26 -13.37
N ILE A 175 2.26 6.88 -12.57
CA ILE A 175 1.02 7.64 -12.37
C ILE A 175 1.00 8.11 -10.92
N THR A 176 0.66 9.37 -10.71
CA THR A 176 0.46 9.95 -9.38
C THR A 176 -0.90 10.61 -9.28
N VAL A 177 -1.44 10.66 -8.08
CA VAL A 177 -2.77 11.23 -7.83
C VAL A 177 -2.65 12.40 -6.87
N GLU A 178 -3.13 13.57 -7.29
CA GLU A 178 -3.09 14.82 -6.54
C GLU A 178 -4.49 15.40 -6.36
N GLU A 179 -4.64 16.29 -5.40
CA GLU A 179 -5.87 17.06 -5.21
C GLU A 179 -5.87 18.26 -6.18
N ALA A 180 -6.94 18.41 -6.96
CA ALA A 180 -7.15 19.61 -7.74
C ALA A 180 -7.73 20.73 -6.88
N LYS A 181 -7.54 21.97 -7.34
CA LYS A 181 -8.25 23.14 -6.81
C LYS A 181 -9.53 23.45 -7.62
N SER A 182 -9.76 22.69 -8.69
CA SER A 182 -10.92 22.78 -9.60
C SER A 182 -11.99 21.75 -9.24
N LEU A 183 -13.18 21.92 -9.80
CA LEU A 183 -14.27 20.93 -9.69
C LEU A 183 -14.02 19.70 -10.56
N GLU A 184 -13.29 19.86 -11.66
CA GLU A 184 -13.06 18.84 -12.66
C GLU A 184 -11.76 18.07 -12.36
N THR A 185 -11.75 16.79 -12.72
CA THR A 185 -10.56 15.94 -12.67
C THR A 185 -9.79 16.10 -13.99
N GLU A 186 -8.48 16.31 -13.89
CA GLU A 186 -7.60 16.56 -15.03
C GLU A 186 -6.46 15.53 -15.07
N LEU A 187 -5.97 15.23 -16.28
CA LEU A 187 -4.80 14.38 -16.51
C LEU A 187 -3.72 15.18 -17.24
N ASP A 188 -2.59 15.36 -16.56
CA ASP A 188 -1.38 15.95 -17.14
C ASP A 188 -0.25 14.93 -17.22
N VAL A 189 0.63 15.09 -18.21
CA VAL A 189 1.90 14.35 -18.24
C VAL A 189 3.03 15.36 -18.12
N VAL A 190 3.86 15.16 -17.11
CA VAL A 190 4.96 16.08 -16.77
C VAL A 190 6.30 15.34 -16.77
N GLU A 191 7.40 16.10 -16.90
CA GLU A 191 8.74 15.54 -16.76
C GLU A 191 8.93 15.00 -15.34
N GLY A 192 9.40 13.76 -15.23
CA GLY A 192 9.56 13.11 -13.93
C GLY A 192 10.06 11.70 -14.06
N MET A 193 10.40 11.10 -12.93
CA MET A 193 10.79 9.68 -12.87
C MET A 193 10.54 9.07 -11.50
N GLN A 194 10.45 7.76 -11.46
CA GLN A 194 10.46 6.96 -10.23
C GLN A 194 11.67 6.04 -10.19
N PHE A 195 12.25 5.85 -9.02
CA PHE A 195 13.29 4.86 -8.80
C PHE A 195 13.06 4.06 -7.51
N ASP A 196 13.58 2.83 -7.49
CA ASP A 196 13.33 1.83 -6.45
C ASP A 196 14.26 2.08 -5.24
N ARG A 197 14.00 3.12 -4.48
CA ARG A 197 14.59 3.42 -3.17
C ARG A 197 13.65 4.32 -2.41
N GLY A 198 13.25 3.91 -1.22
CA GLY A 198 12.40 4.68 -0.33
C GLY A 198 13.18 5.45 0.73
N TYR A 199 12.45 6.00 1.70
CA TYR A 199 13.08 6.78 2.79
C TYR A 199 13.99 5.89 3.65
N ILE A 200 15.15 6.43 4.02
CA ILE A 200 16.13 5.73 4.88
C ILE A 200 15.58 5.55 6.31
N SER A 201 14.74 6.46 6.77
CA SER A 201 14.18 6.44 8.11
C SER A 201 12.69 6.78 8.12
N PRO A 202 11.84 6.01 8.84
CA PRO A 202 10.41 6.34 9.01
C PRO A 202 10.18 7.70 9.67
N TYR A 203 11.15 8.22 10.40
CA TYR A 203 11.04 9.54 11.01
C TYR A 203 10.97 10.68 10.00
N PHE A 204 11.29 10.46 8.72
CA PHE A 204 11.09 11.44 7.66
C PHE A 204 9.64 11.56 7.18
N ILE A 205 8.77 10.62 7.50
CA ILE A 205 7.36 10.61 7.07
C ILE A 205 6.69 11.95 7.43
N THR A 206 5.99 12.52 6.45
CA THR A 206 5.20 13.75 6.59
C THR A 206 3.70 13.47 6.58
N ASN A 207 3.29 12.39 5.90
CA ASN A 207 1.92 11.93 5.82
C ASN A 207 1.82 10.55 6.48
N ALA A 208 1.37 10.52 7.74
CA ALA A 208 1.29 9.29 8.53
C ALA A 208 0.21 8.34 8.02
N ASP A 209 -0.91 8.85 7.50
CA ASP A 209 -2.02 8.04 6.99
C ASP A 209 -1.57 7.17 5.80
N LYS A 210 -0.77 7.76 4.90
CA LYS A 210 -0.22 7.08 3.71
C LYS A 210 1.20 6.55 3.90
N MET A 211 1.78 6.67 5.10
CA MET A 211 3.14 6.25 5.44
C MET A 211 4.18 6.71 4.42
N ARG A 212 4.08 7.95 3.94
CA ARG A 212 4.97 8.52 2.93
C ARG A 212 5.48 9.92 3.28
N VAL A 213 6.56 10.31 2.62
CA VAL A 213 7.09 11.69 2.65
C VAL A 213 6.58 12.43 1.42
N GLU A 214 6.07 13.63 1.60
CA GLU A 214 5.69 14.55 0.54
C GLU A 214 6.44 15.87 0.73
N LEU A 215 7.22 16.27 -0.29
CA LEU A 215 7.99 17.51 -0.31
C LEU A 215 7.52 18.36 -1.49
N GLU A 216 7.07 19.57 -1.21
CA GLU A 216 6.63 20.55 -2.21
C GLU A 216 7.75 21.54 -2.51
N ASP A 217 8.05 21.80 -3.79
CA ASP A 217 9.12 22.66 -4.28
C ASP A 217 10.51 22.40 -3.63
N PRO A 218 10.94 21.13 -3.44
CA PRO A 218 12.19 20.83 -2.74
C PRO A 218 13.43 21.17 -3.54
N TYR A 219 14.51 21.43 -2.81
CA TYR A 219 15.88 21.24 -3.31
C TYR A 219 16.24 19.76 -3.29
N ILE A 220 17.07 19.32 -4.23
CA ILE A 220 17.52 17.93 -4.35
C ILE A 220 19.05 17.91 -4.37
N LEU A 221 19.64 17.41 -3.30
CA LEU A 221 21.07 17.12 -3.26
C LEU A 221 21.31 15.73 -3.82
N ILE A 222 22.16 15.62 -4.82
CA ILE A 222 22.53 14.38 -5.48
C ILE A 222 24.00 14.12 -5.20
N ASN A 223 24.31 13.15 -4.32
CA ASN A 223 25.66 12.85 -3.87
C ASN A 223 26.06 11.41 -4.20
N GLU A 224 27.22 11.23 -4.84
CA GLU A 224 27.66 9.89 -5.22
C GLU A 224 28.08 9.07 -4.01
N LYS A 225 28.69 9.70 -3.02
CA LYS A 225 29.25 9.05 -1.83
C LYS A 225 28.22 8.96 -0.71
N LYS A 226 28.56 8.12 0.26
CA LYS A 226 27.84 8.00 1.51
C LYS A 226 28.08 9.20 2.42
N LEU A 227 27.05 9.59 3.16
CA LEU A 227 27.07 10.70 4.11
C LEU A 227 27.02 10.11 5.54
N SER A 228 28.13 10.22 6.27
CA SER A 228 28.23 9.76 7.68
C SER A 228 28.52 10.89 8.66
N GLY A 229 29.30 11.89 8.26
CA GLY A 229 29.62 13.09 9.03
C GLY A 229 28.77 14.29 8.62
N LEU A 230 28.61 15.23 9.55
CA LEU A 230 27.78 16.41 9.35
C LEU A 230 28.55 17.60 8.81
N GLN A 231 29.86 17.71 9.11
CA GLN A 231 30.65 18.94 8.90
C GLN A 231 30.63 19.43 7.46
N GLU A 232 30.76 18.54 6.48
CA GLU A 232 30.75 18.91 5.06
C GLU A 232 29.35 19.34 4.57
N LEU A 233 28.30 18.92 5.27
CA LEU A 233 26.90 19.20 4.91
C LEU A 233 26.35 20.47 5.58
N LEU A 234 26.96 20.92 6.70
CA LEU A 234 26.46 22.03 7.50
C LEU A 234 26.23 23.32 6.69
N PRO A 235 27.17 23.83 5.85
CA PRO A 235 26.95 25.08 5.13
C PRO A 235 25.74 25.00 4.20
N LEU A 236 25.52 23.84 3.58
CA LEU A 236 24.38 23.61 2.70
C LEU A 236 23.06 23.57 3.50
N LEU A 237 23.04 22.87 4.64
CA LEU A 237 21.85 22.80 5.48
C LEU A 237 21.44 24.18 6.01
N GLU A 238 22.39 25.00 6.42
CA GLU A 238 22.13 26.39 6.84
C GLU A 238 21.49 27.22 5.73
N ALA A 239 22.03 27.12 4.51
CA ALA A 239 21.48 27.81 3.35
C ALA A 239 20.06 27.31 3.01
N VAL A 240 19.80 26.01 3.11
CA VAL A 240 18.45 25.41 2.90
C VAL A 240 17.48 25.90 3.97
N VAL A 241 17.86 25.91 5.24
CA VAL A 241 17.03 26.44 6.34
C VAL A 241 16.66 27.90 6.10
N GLN A 242 17.64 28.73 5.71
CA GLN A 242 17.40 30.15 5.39
C GLN A 242 16.43 30.32 4.21
N SER A 243 16.44 29.40 3.24
CA SER A 243 15.52 29.45 2.10
C SER A 243 14.08 29.06 2.44
N GLY A 244 13.85 28.39 3.58
CA GLY A 244 12.56 27.87 4.00
C GLY A 244 12.02 26.68 3.18
N LYS A 245 12.75 26.22 2.17
CA LYS A 245 12.35 25.12 1.29
C LYS A 245 12.75 23.74 1.84
N PRO A 246 12.01 22.68 1.49
CA PRO A 246 12.40 21.32 1.82
C PRO A 246 13.67 20.88 1.08
N LEU A 247 14.36 19.88 1.63
CA LEU A 247 15.52 19.25 1.03
C LEU A 247 15.30 17.74 0.90
N LEU A 248 15.48 17.21 -0.31
CA LEU A 248 15.71 15.79 -0.55
C LEU A 248 17.21 15.53 -0.67
N ILE A 249 17.72 14.55 0.05
CA ILE A 249 19.09 14.05 -0.10
C ILE A 249 19.04 12.68 -0.78
N VAL A 250 19.68 12.57 -1.95
CA VAL A 250 19.91 11.31 -2.66
C VAL A 250 21.40 11.01 -2.58
N ALA A 251 21.78 10.01 -1.82
CA ALA A 251 23.18 9.63 -1.61
C ALA A 251 23.37 8.11 -1.63
N GLU A 252 24.61 7.63 -1.77
CA GLU A 252 24.87 6.18 -1.67
C GLU A 252 24.27 5.58 -0.40
N ASP A 253 24.49 6.22 0.73
CA ASP A 253 23.84 5.98 2.02
C ASP A 253 23.89 7.24 2.89
N VAL A 254 23.00 7.32 3.87
CA VAL A 254 23.06 8.36 4.91
C VAL A 254 22.96 7.66 6.26
N GLU A 255 24.01 7.74 7.06
CA GLU A 255 24.12 7.00 8.31
C GLU A 255 24.80 7.81 9.43
N GLY A 256 24.92 7.22 10.60
CA GLY A 256 25.68 7.77 11.71
C GLY A 256 25.19 9.15 12.17
N GLU A 257 26.13 10.08 12.39
CA GLU A 257 25.86 11.43 12.87
C GLU A 257 25.00 12.24 11.90
N ALA A 258 25.25 12.09 10.58
CA ALA A 258 24.49 12.78 9.57
C ALA A 258 22.99 12.41 9.64
N LEU A 259 22.66 11.13 9.65
CA LEU A 259 21.28 10.66 9.76
C LEU A 259 20.61 11.12 11.05
N ALA A 260 21.28 10.93 12.18
CA ALA A 260 20.76 11.31 13.50
C ALA A 260 20.42 12.80 13.55
N THR A 261 21.31 13.65 13.05
CA THR A 261 21.11 15.10 13.04
C THR A 261 19.98 15.53 12.11
N LEU A 262 19.87 14.96 10.92
CA LEU A 262 18.76 15.23 9.99
C LEU A 262 17.41 14.87 10.62
N VAL A 263 17.32 13.70 11.24
CA VAL A 263 16.10 13.24 11.94
C VAL A 263 15.74 14.17 13.10
N VAL A 264 16.70 14.52 13.96
CA VAL A 264 16.45 15.41 15.11
C VAL A 264 15.97 16.80 14.65
N ASN A 265 16.61 17.39 13.63
CA ASN A 265 16.22 18.70 13.12
C ASN A 265 14.86 18.67 12.44
N LYS A 266 14.52 17.59 11.73
CA LYS A 266 13.18 17.38 11.17
C LYS A 266 12.12 17.29 12.26
N LEU A 267 12.35 16.50 13.30
CA LEU A 267 11.42 16.33 14.42
C LEU A 267 11.20 17.62 15.21
N ARG A 268 12.23 18.45 15.34
CA ARG A 268 12.14 19.78 15.96
C ARG A 268 11.48 20.85 15.07
N GLY A 269 11.15 20.50 13.82
CA GLY A 269 10.53 21.43 12.88
C GLY A 269 11.50 22.47 12.29
N GLY A 270 12.80 22.39 12.59
CA GLY A 270 13.81 23.33 12.08
C GLY A 270 14.21 23.09 10.63
N LEU A 271 14.06 21.89 10.12
CA LEU A 271 14.42 21.52 8.76
C LEU A 271 13.40 20.55 8.17
N LYS A 272 12.86 20.88 6.99
CA LYS A 272 12.03 19.98 6.22
C LYS A 272 12.93 19.13 5.32
N VAL A 273 13.26 17.91 5.73
CA VAL A 273 14.25 17.07 5.02
C VAL A 273 13.80 15.62 4.96
N ALA A 274 14.21 14.96 3.88
CA ALA A 274 14.19 13.52 3.75
C ALA A 274 15.47 13.03 3.06
N ALA A 275 15.84 11.79 3.33
CA ALA A 275 17.00 11.15 2.71
C ALA A 275 16.61 9.78 2.15
N VAL A 276 17.13 9.49 0.95
CA VAL A 276 16.95 8.23 0.24
C VAL A 276 18.29 7.71 -0.26
N LYS A 277 18.39 6.39 -0.43
CA LYS A 277 19.58 5.80 -1.06
C LYS A 277 19.53 6.01 -2.57
N ALA A 278 20.70 6.25 -3.15
CA ALA A 278 20.85 6.31 -4.60
C ALA A 278 20.50 4.95 -5.25
N PRO A 279 19.78 4.95 -6.37
CA PRO A 279 19.45 3.72 -7.08
C PRO A 279 20.68 3.12 -7.80
N GLY A 280 20.70 1.79 -7.90
CA GLY A 280 21.77 1.04 -8.59
C GLY A 280 23.05 0.87 -7.77
N PHE A 281 24.07 0.32 -8.41
CA PHE A 281 25.40 0.03 -7.84
C PHE A 281 26.50 0.38 -8.84
N GLY A 282 27.70 0.78 -8.37
CA GLY A 282 28.85 1.07 -9.20
C GLY A 282 28.55 2.09 -10.31
N ASP A 283 29.00 1.83 -11.54
CA ASP A 283 28.81 2.75 -12.68
C ASP A 283 27.34 3.01 -13.04
N ARG A 284 26.46 2.04 -12.77
CA ARG A 284 25.01 2.23 -12.94
C ARG A 284 24.46 3.27 -11.97
N ARG A 285 24.93 3.28 -10.72
CA ARG A 285 24.55 4.32 -9.75
C ARG A 285 24.95 5.70 -10.26
N LYS A 286 26.18 5.83 -10.75
CA LYS A 286 26.68 7.09 -11.33
C LYS A 286 25.79 7.55 -12.50
N ALA A 287 25.47 6.63 -13.40
CA ALA A 287 24.61 6.94 -14.54
C ALA A 287 23.19 7.36 -14.13
N MET A 288 22.59 6.71 -13.13
CA MET A 288 21.25 7.07 -12.61
C MET A 288 21.27 8.39 -11.84
N LEU A 289 22.32 8.67 -11.08
CA LEU A 289 22.48 9.96 -10.42
C LEU A 289 22.60 11.10 -11.44
N GLN A 290 23.27 10.87 -12.56
CA GLN A 290 23.30 11.83 -13.67
C GLN A 290 21.93 12.01 -14.31
N ASP A 291 21.15 10.95 -14.50
CA ASP A 291 19.80 11.05 -15.04
C ASP A 291 18.89 11.89 -14.13
N ILE A 292 18.99 11.67 -12.80
CA ILE A 292 18.29 12.49 -11.79
C ILE A 292 18.75 13.94 -11.84
N ALA A 293 20.06 14.18 -11.98
CA ALA A 293 20.61 15.53 -12.06
C ALA A 293 20.09 16.29 -13.29
N ILE A 294 20.09 15.66 -14.46
CA ILE A 294 19.57 16.23 -15.71
C ILE A 294 18.07 16.51 -15.60
N LEU A 295 17.31 15.53 -15.08
CA LEU A 295 15.87 15.67 -14.89
C LEU A 295 15.50 16.84 -13.96
N THR A 296 16.28 17.06 -12.92
CA THR A 296 16.01 18.07 -11.89
C THR A 296 16.73 19.40 -12.12
N GLY A 297 17.59 19.47 -13.14
CA GLY A 297 18.41 20.65 -13.43
C GLY A 297 19.49 20.93 -12.39
N GLY A 298 19.90 19.90 -11.64
CA GLY A 298 20.98 19.97 -10.66
C GLY A 298 22.28 19.37 -11.16
N GLN A 299 23.23 19.19 -10.23
CA GLN A 299 24.51 18.56 -10.49
C GLN A 299 24.73 17.38 -9.54
N ALA A 300 25.28 16.30 -10.04
CA ALA A 300 25.71 15.19 -9.19
C ALA A 300 27.06 15.57 -8.54
N VAL A 301 27.09 15.54 -7.22
CA VAL A 301 28.31 15.76 -6.42
C VAL A 301 29.15 14.50 -6.49
N SER A 302 30.27 14.59 -7.18
CA SER A 302 31.21 13.49 -7.39
C SER A 302 32.64 14.02 -7.39
N GLU A 303 33.54 13.27 -6.75
CA GLU A 303 34.98 13.60 -6.79
C GLU A 303 35.57 13.46 -8.18
N ASP A 304 35.07 12.54 -9.00
CA ASP A 304 35.48 12.37 -10.40
C ASP A 304 35.22 13.65 -11.23
N LEU A 305 34.20 14.43 -10.82
CA LEU A 305 33.87 15.74 -11.41
C LEU A 305 34.56 16.90 -10.69
N GLY A 306 35.39 16.63 -9.68
CA GLY A 306 36.08 17.63 -8.88
C GLY A 306 35.16 18.45 -7.93
N ILE A 307 33.94 17.99 -7.71
CA ILE A 307 32.95 18.67 -6.86
C ILE A 307 32.99 18.07 -5.46
N LYS A 308 33.40 18.87 -4.48
CA LYS A 308 33.36 18.50 -3.07
C LYS A 308 32.08 18.99 -2.41
N LEU A 309 31.55 18.21 -1.46
CA LEU A 309 30.29 18.51 -0.78
C LEU A 309 30.32 19.85 -0.03
N GLU A 310 31.46 20.21 0.58
CA GLU A 310 31.67 21.48 1.28
C GLU A 310 31.51 22.74 0.39
N ASN A 311 31.66 22.58 -0.93
CA ASN A 311 31.55 23.64 -1.91
C ASN A 311 30.20 23.70 -2.63
N VAL A 312 29.25 22.85 -2.25
CA VAL A 312 27.92 22.78 -2.88
C VAL A 312 27.08 23.98 -2.45
N THR A 313 26.52 24.67 -3.43
CA THR A 313 25.61 25.80 -3.25
C THR A 313 24.20 25.47 -3.70
N LEU A 314 23.21 26.27 -3.27
CA LEU A 314 21.79 26.06 -3.64
C LEU A 314 21.55 26.02 -5.16
N ASN A 315 22.41 26.69 -5.96
CA ASN A 315 22.27 26.71 -7.42
C ASN A 315 22.73 25.41 -8.09
N MET A 316 23.49 24.58 -7.38
CA MET A 316 23.94 23.27 -7.86
C MET A 316 22.92 22.18 -7.53
N LEU A 317 21.96 22.45 -6.65
CA LEU A 317 20.92 21.51 -6.26
C LEU A 317 19.87 21.37 -7.38
N GLY A 318 19.40 20.15 -7.57
CA GLY A 318 18.23 19.87 -8.39
C GLY A 318 16.96 20.46 -7.78
N ARG A 319 15.93 20.60 -8.60
CA ARG A 319 14.61 21.10 -8.22
C ARG A 319 13.51 20.24 -8.83
N ALA A 320 12.38 20.18 -8.15
CA ALA A 320 11.16 19.58 -8.66
C ALA A 320 9.96 20.32 -8.08
N LYS A 321 8.79 20.17 -8.70
CA LYS A 321 7.54 20.67 -8.12
C LYS A 321 7.15 19.88 -6.89
N LYS A 322 7.31 18.55 -6.97
CA LYS A 322 6.96 17.64 -5.88
C LYS A 322 7.87 16.43 -5.86
N VAL A 323 8.16 15.93 -4.66
CA VAL A 323 8.78 14.62 -4.45
C VAL A 323 7.92 13.84 -3.49
N MET A 324 7.63 12.59 -3.86
CA MET A 324 6.95 11.62 -3.01
C MET A 324 7.88 10.44 -2.73
N ILE A 325 8.02 10.08 -1.45
CA ILE A 325 8.88 8.98 -1.05
C ILE A 325 8.05 8.01 -0.23
N GLU A 326 7.94 6.80 -0.71
CA GLU A 326 7.32 5.67 -0.04
C GLU A 326 8.37 4.79 0.61
N LYS A 327 7.98 3.66 1.15
CA LYS A 327 8.91 2.72 1.79
C LYS A 327 9.96 2.16 0.82
N GLU A 328 9.58 1.92 -0.42
CA GLU A 328 10.42 1.24 -1.43
C GLU A 328 10.75 2.15 -2.63
N ASN A 329 10.02 3.23 -2.84
CA ASN A 329 10.10 4.03 -4.05
C ASN A 329 10.23 5.54 -3.76
N THR A 330 10.90 6.24 -4.67
CA THR A 330 10.95 7.71 -4.71
C THR A 330 10.50 8.19 -6.08
N THR A 331 9.49 9.06 -6.11
CA THR A 331 8.93 9.66 -7.33
C THR A 331 9.22 11.16 -7.36
N ILE A 332 9.89 11.61 -8.41
CA ILE A 332 10.14 13.03 -8.71
C ILE A 332 9.12 13.46 -9.77
N VAL A 333 8.32 14.47 -9.45
CA VAL A 333 7.26 14.99 -10.32
C VAL A 333 7.62 16.39 -10.76
N ASN A 334 7.56 16.64 -12.06
CA ASN A 334 7.86 17.91 -12.69
C ASN A 334 9.23 18.45 -12.28
N GLY A 335 10.27 17.72 -12.70
CA GLY A 335 11.68 18.10 -12.48
C GLY A 335 12.01 19.44 -13.13
N GLY A 336 12.92 20.20 -12.51
CA GLY A 336 13.35 21.53 -12.97
C GLY A 336 14.36 21.52 -14.11
N GLY A 337 14.68 20.37 -14.69
CA GLY A 337 15.61 20.23 -15.80
C GLY A 337 15.08 20.82 -17.11
N LYS A 338 15.99 21.18 -17.99
CA LYS A 338 15.61 21.67 -19.32
C LYS A 338 15.21 20.51 -20.22
N LYS A 339 14.09 20.63 -20.91
CA LYS A 339 13.58 19.60 -21.81
C LYS A 339 14.60 19.15 -22.86
N ALA A 340 15.35 20.09 -23.43
CA ALA A 340 16.40 19.81 -24.40
C ALA A 340 17.52 18.90 -23.84
N ASP A 341 17.90 19.10 -22.56
CA ASP A 341 18.95 18.31 -21.91
C ASP A 341 18.43 16.87 -21.61
N ILE A 342 17.14 16.75 -21.24
CA ILE A 342 16.47 15.47 -21.02
C ILE A 342 16.37 14.70 -22.34
N GLU A 343 15.95 15.34 -23.43
CA GLU A 343 15.85 14.74 -24.77
C GLU A 343 17.23 14.29 -25.28
N ALA A 344 18.27 15.10 -25.08
CA ALA A 344 19.65 14.73 -25.41
C ALA A 344 20.11 13.49 -24.63
N ARG A 345 19.75 13.41 -23.33
CA ARG A 345 20.09 12.24 -22.49
C ARG A 345 19.35 10.99 -22.95
N ILE A 346 18.08 11.10 -23.32
CA ILE A 346 17.29 10.02 -23.90
C ILE A 346 17.94 9.50 -25.19
N ALA A 347 18.34 10.41 -26.08
CA ALA A 347 19.03 10.04 -27.32
C ALA A 347 20.36 9.32 -27.05
N GLN A 348 21.15 9.77 -26.06
CA GLN A 348 22.38 9.11 -25.65
C GLN A 348 22.12 7.66 -25.14
N ILE A 349 21.09 7.45 -24.30
CA ILE A 349 20.75 6.11 -23.81
C ILE A 349 20.30 5.21 -24.95
N LYS A 350 19.52 5.73 -25.92
CA LYS A 350 19.11 4.96 -27.11
C LYS A 350 20.33 4.50 -27.94
N ALA A 351 21.30 5.37 -28.15
CA ALA A 351 22.55 5.01 -28.85
C ALA A 351 23.30 3.90 -28.08
N GLN A 352 23.40 3.99 -26.76
CA GLN A 352 24.02 2.94 -25.93
C GLN A 352 23.30 1.59 -26.04
N ILE A 353 21.96 1.58 -26.18
CA ILE A 353 21.17 0.35 -26.37
C ILE A 353 21.52 -0.32 -27.72
N GLU A 354 21.76 0.47 -28.76
CA GLU A 354 22.13 -0.03 -30.09
C GLU A 354 23.59 -0.54 -30.12
N GLU A 355 24.49 0.10 -29.40
CA GLU A 355 25.92 -0.25 -29.37
C GLU A 355 26.23 -1.44 -28.47
N THR A 356 25.45 -1.72 -27.44
CA THR A 356 25.75 -2.80 -26.49
C THR A 356 25.55 -4.18 -27.09
N THR A 357 26.53 -5.06 -26.86
CA THR A 357 26.45 -6.47 -27.24
C THR A 357 25.93 -7.39 -26.12
N SER A 358 25.80 -6.86 -24.90
CA SER A 358 25.31 -7.58 -23.72
C SER A 358 23.81 -7.47 -23.63
N ASP A 359 23.09 -8.58 -23.66
CA ASP A 359 21.63 -8.61 -23.50
C ASP A 359 21.21 -8.06 -22.12
N TYR A 360 21.99 -8.37 -21.08
CA TYR A 360 21.76 -7.85 -19.74
C TYR A 360 21.92 -6.32 -19.67
N ASP A 361 22.97 -5.77 -20.26
CA ASP A 361 23.18 -4.32 -20.27
C ASP A 361 22.12 -3.62 -21.13
N ARG A 362 21.70 -4.24 -22.23
CA ARG A 362 20.60 -3.76 -23.07
C ARG A 362 19.31 -3.66 -22.27
N GLU A 363 18.94 -4.70 -21.52
CA GLU A 363 17.77 -4.70 -20.66
C GLU A 363 17.82 -3.57 -19.63
N LYS A 364 18.96 -3.39 -18.96
CA LYS A 364 19.12 -2.31 -17.94
C LYS A 364 19.13 -0.90 -18.53
N LEU A 365 19.64 -0.73 -19.74
CA LEU A 365 19.54 0.54 -20.47
C LEU A 365 18.09 0.82 -20.91
N GLN A 366 17.34 -0.21 -21.32
CA GLN A 366 15.92 -0.08 -21.65
C GLN A 366 15.08 0.30 -20.44
N GLU A 367 15.30 -0.32 -19.27
CA GLU A 367 14.66 0.08 -18.01
C GLU A 367 14.94 1.56 -17.68
N ARG A 368 16.19 1.98 -17.83
CA ARG A 368 16.60 3.35 -17.57
C ARG A 368 15.98 4.35 -18.55
N LEU A 369 15.92 3.98 -19.83
CA LEU A 369 15.25 4.75 -20.86
C LEU A 369 13.75 4.91 -20.55
N ALA A 370 13.07 3.84 -20.18
CA ALA A 370 11.65 3.86 -19.85
C ALA A 370 11.35 4.80 -18.66
N LYS A 371 12.20 4.74 -17.62
CA LYS A 371 12.07 5.62 -16.44
C LYS A 371 12.25 7.11 -16.77
N LEU A 372 13.15 7.46 -17.68
CA LEU A 372 13.43 8.84 -18.03
C LEU A 372 12.48 9.40 -19.12
N ALA A 373 12.15 8.58 -20.13
CA ALA A 373 11.36 8.98 -21.29
C ALA A 373 9.85 8.95 -21.06
N GLY A 374 9.38 8.12 -20.12
CA GLY A 374 7.95 7.95 -19.83
C GLY A 374 7.31 9.15 -19.14
N GLY A 375 8.08 9.94 -18.40
CA GLY A 375 7.55 11.01 -17.57
C GLY A 375 6.67 10.50 -16.43
N VAL A 376 5.88 11.39 -15.86
CA VAL A 376 4.90 11.08 -14.80
C VAL A 376 3.53 11.59 -15.23
N ALA A 377 2.54 10.71 -15.28
CA ALA A 377 1.14 11.10 -15.43
C ALA A 377 0.60 11.55 -14.07
N VAL A 378 0.06 12.77 -14.01
CA VAL A 378 -0.52 13.34 -12.80
C VAL A 378 -2.02 13.43 -12.98
N ILE A 379 -2.78 12.65 -12.22
CA ILE A 379 -4.24 12.73 -12.17
C ILE A 379 -4.57 13.70 -11.03
N ARG A 380 -5.10 14.88 -11.37
CA ARG A 380 -5.58 15.86 -10.39
C ARG A 380 -7.07 15.68 -10.18
N VAL A 381 -7.43 15.22 -9.01
CA VAL A 381 -8.81 14.86 -8.66
C VAL A 381 -9.55 16.11 -8.18
N GLY A 382 -10.62 16.48 -8.89
CA GLY A 382 -11.52 17.57 -8.54
C GLY A 382 -12.73 17.13 -7.73
N GLY A 383 -13.41 18.10 -7.11
CA GLY A 383 -14.65 17.89 -6.38
C GLY A 383 -15.18 19.17 -5.74
N ALA A 384 -16.45 19.15 -5.30
CA ALA A 384 -17.11 20.31 -4.75
C ALA A 384 -16.72 20.63 -3.29
N THR A 385 -16.25 19.62 -2.55
CA THR A 385 -15.84 19.75 -1.16
C THR A 385 -14.53 19.01 -0.91
N GLU A 386 -13.77 19.43 0.08
CA GLU A 386 -12.52 18.78 0.47
C GLU A 386 -12.72 17.30 0.86
N VAL A 387 -13.85 16.98 1.50
CA VAL A 387 -14.20 15.60 1.87
C VAL A 387 -14.43 14.73 0.63
N GLU A 388 -15.15 15.28 -0.37
CA GLU A 388 -15.38 14.58 -1.65
C GLU A 388 -14.08 14.37 -2.42
N VAL A 389 -13.23 15.39 -2.51
CA VAL A 389 -11.92 15.30 -3.19
C VAL A 389 -11.05 14.23 -2.57
N LYS A 390 -10.98 14.16 -1.23
CA LYS A 390 -10.21 13.13 -0.51
C LYS A 390 -10.75 11.72 -0.76
N GLU A 391 -12.07 11.53 -0.68
CA GLU A 391 -12.69 10.23 -0.95
C GLU A 391 -12.46 9.78 -2.40
N ARG A 392 -12.64 10.70 -3.37
CA ARG A 392 -12.43 10.41 -4.79
C ARG A 392 -10.96 10.12 -5.10
N LYS A 393 -10.03 10.83 -4.45
CA LYS A 393 -8.61 10.59 -4.57
C LYS A 393 -8.22 9.20 -4.05
N ASP A 394 -8.73 8.78 -2.89
CA ASP A 394 -8.47 7.45 -2.35
C ASP A 394 -8.95 6.37 -3.34
N ARG A 395 -10.12 6.54 -3.96
CA ARG A 395 -10.63 5.62 -5.01
C ARG A 395 -9.75 5.59 -6.26
N VAL A 396 -9.22 6.74 -6.69
CA VAL A 396 -8.30 6.80 -7.84
C VAL A 396 -6.97 6.13 -7.51
N ASP A 397 -6.45 6.32 -6.29
CA ASP A 397 -5.23 5.65 -5.80
C ASP A 397 -5.41 4.11 -5.81
N ASP A 398 -6.51 3.59 -5.25
CA ASP A 398 -6.82 2.15 -5.23
C ASP A 398 -6.93 1.59 -6.66
N ALA A 399 -7.67 2.30 -7.53
CA ALA A 399 -7.85 1.89 -8.92
C ALA A 399 -6.54 1.91 -9.72
N MET A 400 -5.64 2.85 -9.43
CA MET A 400 -4.30 2.90 -10.02
C MET A 400 -3.46 1.67 -9.62
N HIS A 401 -3.46 1.32 -8.34
CA HIS A 401 -2.73 0.15 -7.85
C HIS A 401 -3.29 -1.16 -8.40
N ALA A 402 -4.62 -1.31 -8.44
CA ALA A 402 -5.29 -2.46 -9.04
C ALA A 402 -4.96 -2.60 -10.54
N THR A 403 -4.93 -1.49 -11.26
CA THR A 403 -4.58 -1.47 -12.69
C THR A 403 -3.14 -1.93 -12.92
N ARG A 404 -2.18 -1.46 -12.11
CA ARG A 404 -0.79 -1.96 -12.14
C ARG A 404 -0.71 -3.45 -11.85
N ALA A 405 -1.36 -3.90 -10.78
CA ALA A 405 -1.42 -5.31 -10.40
C ALA A 405 -1.97 -6.19 -11.54
N ALA A 406 -2.96 -5.69 -12.29
CA ALA A 406 -3.53 -6.39 -13.44
C ALA A 406 -2.54 -6.46 -14.63
N VAL A 407 -1.79 -5.41 -14.89
CA VAL A 407 -0.75 -5.41 -15.94
C VAL A 407 0.38 -6.37 -15.58
N GLU A 408 0.79 -6.43 -14.31
CA GLU A 408 1.87 -7.28 -13.83
C GLU A 408 1.54 -8.78 -13.90
N GLU A 409 0.37 -9.20 -13.38
CA GLU A 409 0.04 -10.62 -13.20
C GLU A 409 -1.23 -11.07 -13.94
N GLY A 410 -1.89 -10.17 -14.67
CA GLY A 410 -3.11 -10.47 -15.40
C GLY A 410 -4.38 -10.37 -14.54
N ILE A 411 -5.48 -10.82 -15.10
CA ILE A 411 -6.83 -10.69 -14.55
C ILE A 411 -7.54 -12.04 -14.45
N LEU A 412 -8.50 -12.09 -13.53
CA LEU A 412 -9.40 -13.19 -13.23
C LEU A 412 -10.85 -12.71 -13.23
N PRO A 413 -11.87 -13.58 -13.29
CA PRO A 413 -13.25 -13.17 -13.06
C PRO A 413 -13.38 -12.61 -11.65
N GLY A 414 -14.01 -11.43 -11.53
CA GLY A 414 -14.18 -10.70 -10.29
C GLY A 414 -15.31 -11.22 -9.39
N GLY A 415 -15.72 -10.40 -8.44
CA GLY A 415 -16.85 -10.72 -7.57
C GLY A 415 -16.64 -11.93 -6.65
N GLY A 416 -15.38 -12.31 -6.39
CA GLY A 416 -15.02 -13.50 -5.60
C GLY A 416 -15.16 -14.82 -6.33
N VAL A 417 -15.50 -14.79 -7.63
CA VAL A 417 -15.75 -16.02 -8.42
C VAL A 417 -14.47 -16.81 -8.64
N ALA A 418 -13.34 -16.16 -8.88
CA ALA A 418 -12.04 -16.83 -9.04
C ALA A 418 -11.71 -17.72 -7.83
N LEU A 419 -11.96 -17.23 -6.60
CA LEU A 419 -11.77 -18.00 -5.37
C LEU A 419 -12.74 -19.19 -5.27
N LEU A 420 -14.00 -19.01 -5.69
CA LEU A 420 -14.98 -20.11 -5.74
C LEU A 420 -14.55 -21.21 -6.72
N ARG A 421 -14.00 -20.84 -7.87
CA ARG A 421 -13.52 -21.81 -8.89
C ARG A 421 -12.28 -22.57 -8.43
N ALA A 422 -11.40 -21.90 -7.68
CA ALA A 422 -10.18 -22.48 -7.12
C ALA A 422 -10.48 -23.57 -6.05
N ILE A 423 -11.71 -23.71 -5.56
CA ILE A 423 -12.11 -24.81 -4.66
C ILE A 423 -11.78 -26.18 -5.29
N LYS A 424 -11.87 -26.31 -6.61
CA LYS A 424 -11.53 -27.57 -7.29
C LYS A 424 -10.05 -27.95 -7.19
N ALA A 425 -9.15 -26.97 -7.04
CA ALA A 425 -7.73 -27.23 -6.89
C ALA A 425 -7.41 -27.90 -5.54
N ILE A 426 -8.18 -27.59 -4.51
CA ILE A 426 -7.99 -28.14 -3.16
C ILE A 426 -8.34 -29.62 -3.07
N GLU A 427 -9.26 -30.12 -3.89
CA GLU A 427 -9.69 -31.52 -3.88
C GLU A 427 -8.54 -32.49 -4.21
N LYS A 428 -7.47 -32.02 -4.81
CA LYS A 428 -6.28 -32.79 -5.19
C LYS A 428 -5.16 -32.72 -4.15
N VAL A 429 -5.31 -31.90 -3.11
CA VAL A 429 -4.28 -31.72 -2.08
C VAL A 429 -4.17 -32.97 -1.22
N LYS A 430 -2.95 -33.50 -1.13
CA LYS A 430 -2.64 -34.68 -0.29
C LYS A 430 -2.22 -34.18 1.09
N THR A 431 -2.87 -34.69 2.12
CA THR A 431 -2.59 -34.44 3.53
C THR A 431 -2.00 -35.65 4.22
N GLN A 432 -1.26 -35.44 5.30
CA GLN A 432 -0.61 -36.51 6.06
C GLN A 432 -1.52 -37.09 7.18
N ASN A 433 -2.49 -36.31 7.65
CA ASN A 433 -3.42 -36.68 8.72
C ASN A 433 -4.76 -35.93 8.58
N GLU A 434 -5.75 -36.30 9.41
CA GLU A 434 -7.09 -35.70 9.38
C GLU A 434 -7.09 -34.23 9.82
N ASP A 435 -6.21 -33.81 10.73
CA ASP A 435 -6.15 -32.40 11.17
C ASP A 435 -5.67 -31.50 10.04
N GLN A 436 -4.69 -31.95 9.24
CA GLN A 436 -4.29 -31.22 8.02
C GLN A 436 -5.42 -31.14 7.00
N LYS A 437 -6.21 -32.24 6.85
CA LYS A 437 -7.37 -32.24 5.97
C LYS A 437 -8.44 -31.24 6.43
N HIS A 438 -8.66 -31.13 7.72
CA HIS A 438 -9.54 -30.11 8.29
C HIS A 438 -9.00 -28.69 8.04
N GLY A 439 -7.68 -28.50 8.07
CA GLY A 439 -7.04 -27.25 7.66
C GLY A 439 -7.38 -26.87 6.21
N VAL A 440 -7.35 -27.84 5.30
CA VAL A 440 -7.79 -27.64 3.89
C VAL A 440 -9.28 -27.29 3.83
N ASP A 441 -10.14 -27.97 4.60
CA ASP A 441 -11.58 -27.70 4.64
C ASP A 441 -11.91 -26.32 5.21
N ILE A 442 -11.13 -25.81 6.16
CA ILE A 442 -11.24 -24.43 6.67
C ILE A 442 -11.08 -23.44 5.52
N VAL A 443 -10.00 -23.57 4.73
CA VAL A 443 -9.77 -22.70 3.57
C VAL A 443 -10.89 -22.84 2.55
N LYS A 444 -11.32 -24.07 2.24
CA LYS A 444 -12.45 -24.33 1.33
C LYS A 444 -13.70 -23.54 1.70
N LYS A 445 -14.06 -23.52 2.97
CA LYS A 445 -15.18 -22.71 3.47
C LYS A 445 -14.94 -21.22 3.33
N ALA A 446 -13.72 -20.77 3.65
CA ALA A 446 -13.35 -19.35 3.62
C ALA A 446 -13.43 -18.76 2.22
N LEU A 447 -13.07 -19.51 1.16
CA LEU A 447 -13.10 -19.05 -0.23
C LEU A 447 -14.48 -18.56 -0.69
N SER A 448 -15.56 -19.02 -0.07
CA SER A 448 -16.92 -18.59 -0.41
C SER A 448 -17.30 -17.23 0.18
N TRP A 449 -16.60 -16.76 1.20
CA TRP A 449 -17.02 -15.57 1.96
C TRP A 449 -16.94 -14.25 1.20
N PRO A 450 -15.94 -13.96 0.34
CA PRO A 450 -15.95 -12.73 -0.44
C PRO A 450 -17.19 -12.61 -1.33
N ALA A 451 -17.52 -13.65 -2.11
CA ALA A 451 -18.71 -13.66 -2.94
C ALA A 451 -20.02 -13.59 -2.12
N ARG A 452 -20.09 -14.29 -0.98
CA ARG A 452 -21.22 -14.18 -0.04
C ARG A 452 -21.40 -12.76 0.47
N GLN A 453 -20.32 -12.12 0.90
CA GLN A 453 -20.39 -10.78 1.46
C GLN A 453 -20.82 -9.73 0.42
N ILE A 454 -20.32 -9.85 -0.82
CA ILE A 454 -20.75 -9.00 -1.94
C ILE A 454 -22.26 -9.14 -2.17
N ALA A 455 -22.78 -10.37 -2.18
CA ALA A 455 -24.21 -10.64 -2.34
C ALA A 455 -25.05 -10.07 -1.18
N VAL A 456 -24.60 -10.27 0.07
CA VAL A 456 -25.27 -9.73 1.27
C VAL A 456 -25.31 -8.20 1.24
N ASN A 457 -24.22 -7.54 0.86
CA ASN A 457 -24.17 -6.07 0.72
C ASN A 457 -25.08 -5.58 -0.42
N ALA A 458 -25.39 -6.44 -1.41
CA ALA A 458 -26.34 -6.17 -2.47
C ALA A 458 -27.81 -6.44 -2.08
N GLY A 459 -28.05 -6.99 -0.89
CA GLY A 459 -29.40 -7.32 -0.39
C GLY A 459 -29.87 -8.73 -0.74
N GLU A 460 -28.97 -9.59 -1.20
CA GLU A 460 -29.28 -10.97 -1.60
C GLU A 460 -28.78 -11.99 -0.53
N ASP A 461 -29.36 -13.21 -0.53
CA ASP A 461 -28.83 -14.29 0.30
C ASP A 461 -27.51 -14.81 -0.29
N GLY A 462 -26.41 -14.57 0.42
CA GLY A 462 -25.07 -14.93 -0.04
C GLY A 462 -24.89 -16.44 -0.22
N SER A 463 -25.58 -17.29 0.54
CA SER A 463 -25.50 -18.75 0.40
C SER A 463 -26.21 -19.24 -0.86
N VAL A 464 -27.37 -18.67 -1.16
CA VAL A 464 -28.13 -18.96 -2.37
C VAL A 464 -27.35 -18.51 -3.62
N VAL A 465 -26.77 -17.30 -3.57
CA VAL A 465 -25.98 -16.77 -4.69
C VAL A 465 -24.77 -17.67 -4.97
N VAL A 466 -24.00 -18.03 -3.94
CA VAL A 466 -22.84 -18.92 -4.11
C VAL A 466 -23.27 -20.29 -4.61
N GLY A 467 -24.38 -20.87 -4.11
CA GLY A 467 -24.92 -22.13 -4.60
C GLY A 467 -25.20 -22.08 -6.10
N LYS A 468 -25.93 -21.07 -6.56
CA LYS A 468 -26.26 -20.89 -7.99
C LYS A 468 -25.02 -20.70 -8.88
N VAL A 469 -23.98 -19.99 -8.37
CA VAL A 469 -22.73 -19.84 -9.10
C VAL A 469 -22.01 -21.18 -9.25
N LEU A 470 -21.99 -22.00 -8.19
CA LEU A 470 -21.32 -23.31 -8.20
C LEU A 470 -22.06 -24.38 -8.99
N GLU A 471 -23.38 -24.24 -9.23
CA GLU A 471 -24.16 -25.16 -10.09
C GLU A 471 -23.67 -25.18 -11.54
N LYS A 472 -23.06 -24.09 -12.03
CA LYS A 472 -22.52 -24.00 -13.38
C LYS A 472 -21.00 -24.13 -13.38
N ASP A 473 -20.47 -24.98 -14.25
CA ASP A 473 -19.03 -25.24 -14.38
C ASP A 473 -18.25 -24.19 -15.19
N GLU A 474 -18.96 -23.22 -15.79
CA GLU A 474 -18.30 -22.14 -16.55
C GLU A 474 -17.43 -21.29 -15.63
N TYR A 475 -16.12 -21.21 -15.91
CA TYR A 475 -15.14 -20.53 -15.07
C TYR A 475 -15.51 -19.07 -14.80
N ASN A 476 -15.99 -18.34 -15.83
CA ASN A 476 -16.32 -16.92 -15.76
C ASN A 476 -17.76 -16.62 -15.34
N PHE A 477 -18.58 -17.66 -15.10
CA PHE A 477 -19.97 -17.46 -14.69
C PHE A 477 -20.04 -17.07 -13.21
N GLY A 478 -20.75 -15.97 -12.93
CA GLY A 478 -20.89 -15.44 -11.58
C GLY A 478 -22.11 -14.54 -11.42
N PHE A 479 -22.17 -13.84 -10.29
CA PHE A 479 -23.23 -12.91 -9.92
C PHE A 479 -22.76 -11.47 -10.05
N ASP A 480 -23.42 -10.72 -10.91
CA ASP A 480 -23.28 -9.26 -11.03
C ASP A 480 -24.13 -8.59 -9.95
N ALA A 481 -23.49 -8.21 -8.84
CA ALA A 481 -24.16 -7.62 -7.68
C ALA A 481 -24.69 -6.20 -7.95
N GLN A 482 -24.17 -5.49 -8.95
CA GLN A 482 -24.65 -4.16 -9.32
C GLN A 482 -26.06 -4.24 -9.93
N ASN A 483 -26.26 -5.18 -10.84
CA ASN A 483 -27.50 -5.35 -11.59
C ASN A 483 -28.39 -6.49 -11.08
N SER A 484 -27.93 -7.26 -10.08
CA SER A 484 -28.58 -8.44 -9.52
C SER A 484 -28.84 -9.53 -10.59
N GLU A 485 -27.87 -9.77 -11.47
CA GLU A 485 -27.95 -10.69 -12.60
C GLU A 485 -26.85 -11.75 -12.56
N TYR A 486 -27.12 -12.91 -13.18
CA TYR A 486 -26.12 -13.96 -13.37
C TYR A 486 -25.61 -13.94 -14.81
N GLY A 487 -24.31 -14.18 -15.02
CA GLY A 487 -23.74 -14.23 -16.36
C GLY A 487 -22.22 -14.35 -16.36
N ASN A 488 -21.63 -14.22 -17.55
CA ASN A 488 -20.19 -14.20 -17.73
C ASN A 488 -19.63 -12.87 -17.24
N LEU A 489 -18.93 -12.88 -16.10
CA LEU A 489 -18.42 -11.67 -15.45
C LEU A 489 -17.32 -11.00 -16.27
N VAL A 490 -16.45 -11.77 -16.92
CA VAL A 490 -15.37 -11.21 -17.74
C VAL A 490 -15.94 -10.43 -18.92
N SER A 491 -16.99 -10.95 -19.59
CA SER A 491 -17.66 -10.23 -20.69
C SER A 491 -18.40 -8.97 -20.22
N LYS A 492 -18.80 -8.91 -18.96
CA LYS A 492 -19.42 -7.74 -18.32
C LYS A 492 -18.38 -6.74 -17.78
N GLY A 493 -17.07 -7.03 -17.92
CA GLY A 493 -16.00 -6.21 -17.39
C GLY A 493 -15.79 -6.34 -15.87
N ILE A 494 -16.44 -7.30 -15.21
CA ILE A 494 -16.29 -7.57 -13.78
C ILE A 494 -15.11 -8.51 -13.59
N ILE A 495 -13.93 -7.93 -13.34
CA ILE A 495 -12.63 -8.60 -13.32
C ILE A 495 -11.80 -8.12 -12.13
N ASP A 496 -11.01 -9.01 -11.57
CA ASP A 496 -10.09 -8.71 -10.46
C ASP A 496 -8.64 -8.99 -10.89
N PRO A 497 -7.65 -8.18 -10.47
CA PRO A 497 -6.24 -8.47 -10.69
C PRO A 497 -5.81 -9.74 -9.97
N THR A 498 -5.09 -10.63 -10.65
CA THR A 498 -4.60 -11.89 -10.07
C THR A 498 -3.74 -11.65 -8.84
N LYS A 499 -2.85 -10.65 -8.90
CA LYS A 499 -1.99 -10.26 -7.77
C LYS A 499 -2.80 -9.87 -6.54
N VAL A 500 -3.88 -9.10 -6.70
CA VAL A 500 -4.77 -8.69 -5.60
C VAL A 500 -5.44 -9.90 -4.95
N VAL A 501 -6.04 -10.79 -5.77
CA VAL A 501 -6.78 -11.97 -5.25
C VAL A 501 -5.86 -12.93 -4.50
N ARG A 502 -4.68 -13.25 -5.08
CA ARG A 502 -3.75 -14.19 -4.42
C ARG A 502 -3.11 -13.61 -3.17
N THR A 503 -2.72 -12.32 -3.19
CA THR A 503 -2.12 -11.66 -2.02
C THR A 503 -3.11 -11.58 -0.87
N ALA A 504 -4.36 -11.21 -1.15
CA ALA A 504 -5.42 -11.19 -0.14
C ALA A 504 -5.58 -12.56 0.55
N LEU A 505 -5.52 -13.65 -0.20
CA LEU A 505 -5.61 -15.00 0.37
C LEU A 505 -4.35 -15.37 1.16
N GLN A 506 -3.16 -15.10 0.63
CA GLN A 506 -1.88 -15.44 1.28
C GLN A 506 -1.70 -14.70 2.61
N ASP A 507 -1.96 -13.39 2.63
CA ASP A 507 -1.83 -12.58 3.85
C ASP A 507 -2.89 -12.97 4.88
N ALA A 508 -4.13 -13.21 4.44
CA ALA A 508 -5.20 -13.70 5.30
C ALA A 508 -4.85 -15.03 5.98
N ALA A 509 -4.36 -16.00 5.20
CA ALA A 509 -4.01 -17.33 5.72
C ALA A 509 -2.78 -17.29 6.64
N SER A 510 -1.78 -16.47 6.30
CA SER A 510 -0.57 -16.29 7.11
C SER A 510 -0.92 -15.84 8.53
N ILE A 511 -1.63 -14.74 8.65
CA ILE A 511 -2.01 -14.18 9.96
C ILE A 511 -3.04 -15.06 10.66
N ALA A 512 -4.03 -15.61 9.94
CA ALA A 512 -5.01 -16.53 10.52
C ALA A 512 -4.33 -17.79 11.08
N GLY A 513 -3.34 -18.34 10.39
CA GLY A 513 -2.54 -19.47 10.87
C GLY A 513 -1.81 -19.17 12.17
N LEU A 514 -1.26 -17.95 12.35
CA LEU A 514 -0.65 -17.52 13.60
C LEU A 514 -1.67 -17.40 14.73
N LEU A 515 -2.85 -16.82 14.45
CA LEU A 515 -3.92 -16.66 15.43
C LEU A 515 -4.46 -18.02 15.89
N ILE A 516 -4.65 -18.97 14.97
CA ILE A 516 -5.14 -20.34 15.28
C ILE A 516 -4.14 -21.10 16.16
N THR A 517 -2.83 -20.89 15.96
CA THR A 517 -1.77 -21.54 16.75
C THR A 517 -1.44 -20.81 18.05
N THR A 518 -2.07 -19.67 18.35
CA THR A 518 -1.86 -18.92 19.58
C THR A 518 -2.55 -19.58 20.76
N GLU A 519 -1.81 -19.80 21.84
CA GLU A 519 -2.31 -20.41 23.10
C GLU A 519 -2.33 -19.43 24.26
N ALA A 520 -1.44 -18.43 24.26
CA ALA A 520 -1.34 -17.44 25.32
C ALA A 520 -1.25 -16.02 24.76
N MET A 521 -1.86 -15.07 25.46
CA MET A 521 -1.79 -13.64 25.17
C MET A 521 -1.26 -12.90 26.39
N VAL A 522 -0.33 -11.97 26.19
CA VAL A 522 0.34 -11.22 27.26
C VAL A 522 0.15 -9.73 27.04
N ALA A 523 -0.51 -9.04 27.97
CA ALA A 523 -0.74 -7.60 27.92
C ALA A 523 -0.14 -6.89 29.14
N GLU A 524 0.16 -5.60 29.02
CA GLU A 524 0.53 -4.78 30.17
C GLU A 524 -0.69 -4.43 31.02
N LEU A 525 -0.60 -4.61 32.33
CA LEU A 525 -1.63 -4.12 33.24
C LEU A 525 -1.71 -2.57 33.15
N PRO A 526 -2.92 -1.99 33.21
CA PRO A 526 -3.07 -0.54 33.32
C PRO A 526 -2.28 -0.01 34.49
N LYS A 527 -1.52 1.05 34.30
CA LYS A 527 -0.88 1.75 35.43
C LYS A 527 -2.01 2.29 36.31
N LYS A 528 -2.06 1.89 37.59
CA LYS A 528 -2.94 2.53 38.57
C LYS A 528 -2.62 4.02 38.56
N GLN A 529 -3.55 4.85 38.17
CA GLN A 529 -3.41 6.30 38.36
C GLN A 529 -3.22 6.53 39.86
N PRO A 530 -2.21 7.29 40.27
CA PRO A 530 -2.10 7.67 41.70
C PRO A 530 -3.41 8.41 42.05
N PRO A 531 -3.94 8.15 43.27
CA PRO A 531 -5.13 8.87 43.70
C PRO A 531 -4.89 10.38 43.58
N PRO A 532 -5.89 11.18 43.17
CA PRO A 532 -5.74 12.62 43.11
C PRO A 532 -5.26 13.09 44.50
N MET A 533 -4.15 13.83 44.51
CA MET A 533 -3.67 14.42 45.77
C MET A 533 -4.79 15.25 46.37
N PRO A 534 -5.14 15.08 47.67
CA PRO A 534 -6.09 15.95 48.31
C PRO A 534 -5.58 17.38 48.17
N GLY A 535 -6.39 18.24 47.55
CA GLY A 535 -6.05 19.64 47.35
C GLY A 535 -5.59 20.24 48.67
N GLY A 536 -4.31 20.64 48.76
CA GLY A 536 -3.76 21.41 49.85
C GLY A 536 -4.57 22.73 49.92
N GLY A 537 -5.50 22.80 50.88
CA GLY A 537 -6.13 24.05 51.21
C GLY A 537 -5.06 25.05 51.62
N MET A 538 -4.87 26.13 50.91
CA MET A 538 -4.13 27.27 51.36
C MET A 538 -4.82 27.82 52.64
N PRO A 539 -4.09 28.00 53.76
CA PRO A 539 -4.62 28.74 54.87
C PRO A 539 -4.77 30.21 54.43
N GLY A 540 -5.99 30.70 54.43
CA GLY A 540 -6.28 32.11 54.28
C GLY A 540 -5.57 32.92 55.33
N GLY A 541 -4.48 33.63 54.93
CA GLY A 541 -3.93 34.73 55.70
C GLY A 541 -4.73 35.97 55.48
N GLY A 542 -5.63 36.31 56.41
CA GLY A 542 -6.16 37.63 56.51
C GLY A 542 -5.06 38.64 56.80
N MET A 543 -5.04 39.69 56.04
CA MET A 543 -4.43 40.97 56.46
C MET A 543 -5.49 42.04 56.27
N ASP A 544 -5.99 42.51 57.40
CA ASP A 544 -6.56 43.86 57.56
C ASP A 544 -5.49 44.90 57.12
N PHE A 545 -5.85 45.78 56.29
CA PHE A 545 -5.74 47.25 56.36
C PHE A 545 -6.27 47.85 55.02
#